data_2ca1ac09945e593d3ce71c72f0835ff0
#
_entry.id   2ca1ac09945e593d3ce71c72f0835ff0
#
_cell.length_a   1.000
_cell.length_b   1.000
_cell.length_c   1.000
_cell.angle_alpha   90.00
_cell.angle_beta   90.00
_cell.angle_gamma   90.00
#
_symmetry.space_group_name_H-M   'P 1'
#
loop_
_entity.id
_entity.type
_entity.pdbx_description
1 polymer ?
#
loop_
_entity_poly.entity_id
_entity_poly.type
_entity_poly.pdbx_seq_one_letter_code
_entity_poly.pdbx_strand_id
1 'polypeptide(L)'
;WERGAGFPDISLLEPLADALGLGVLDLLRGEQGTVPEPEPTIRQALAFLARQAKERTRRKWSQVLGGTCALLMAGFVLFAILDRAGVFLQEISLEVPATVYSAEGVSAGETTVAIDGSVKILGDRSFEGQFAIHEVETTYREGVHANIRWDAMWTGAQDILFYRAGEFCTLGVERMLYITENMQSFGLRLEDGTIITTDEAYVPLLMSGYYYSIRPIFSNQF
;
A
#
# COMPACT_ATOMS: atom_id res chain seq x y z
N TRP A 1 11.59 -2.81 42.34
CA TRP A 1 11.74 -3.38 43.67
C TRP A 1 12.87 -2.70 44.49
N GLU A 2 13.92 -2.28 43.88
CA GLU A 2 15.02 -1.53 44.56
C GLU A 2 14.53 -0.28 45.30
N ARG A 3 13.41 0.30 44.93
CA ARG A 3 12.78 1.45 45.59
C ARG A 3 11.72 1.06 46.61
N GLY A 4 11.63 -0.23 47.00
CA GLY A 4 10.68 -0.70 47.96
C GLY A 4 9.23 -0.81 47.49
N ALA A 5 8.96 -0.68 46.16
CA ALA A 5 7.62 -0.67 45.61
C ALA A 5 7.04 -2.06 45.29
N GLY A 6 7.77 -3.14 45.55
CA GLY A 6 7.32 -4.52 45.31
C GLY A 6 8.41 -5.55 45.49
N PHE A 7 8.03 -6.82 45.48
CA PHE A 7 8.97 -7.94 45.51
C PHE A 7 9.43 -8.27 44.09
N PRO A 8 10.68 -8.77 43.93
CA PRO A 8 11.13 -9.30 42.64
C PRO A 8 10.27 -10.48 42.20
N ASP A 9 10.16 -10.68 40.90
CA ASP A 9 9.48 -11.84 40.32
C ASP A 9 10.15 -13.13 40.86
N ILE A 10 9.32 -14.12 41.20
CA ILE A 10 9.78 -15.41 41.72
C ILE A 10 10.82 -16.06 40.80
N SER A 11 10.72 -15.84 39.49
CA SER A 11 11.68 -16.35 38.52
C SER A 11 13.10 -15.75 38.66
N LEU A 12 13.24 -14.60 39.32
CA LEU A 12 14.50 -13.89 39.52
C LEU A 12 15.13 -14.19 40.87
N LEU A 13 14.41 -14.84 41.79
CA LEU A 13 14.91 -15.10 43.12
C LEU A 13 16.13 -16.05 43.14
N GLU A 14 16.12 -17.09 42.31
CA GLU A 14 17.23 -18.03 42.22
C GLU A 14 18.49 -17.40 41.61
N PRO A 15 18.42 -16.71 40.43
CA PRO A 15 19.58 -16.00 39.88
C PRO A 15 20.12 -14.91 40.82
N LEU A 16 19.23 -14.24 41.56
CA LEU A 16 19.63 -13.19 42.50
C LEU A 16 20.33 -13.76 43.71
N ALA A 17 19.83 -14.86 44.26
CA ALA A 17 20.44 -15.59 45.38
C ALA A 17 21.84 -16.12 45.01
N ASP A 18 21.97 -16.70 43.81
CA ASP A 18 23.24 -17.19 43.28
C ASP A 18 24.26 -16.05 43.09
N ALA A 19 23.80 -14.90 42.54
CA ALA A 19 24.67 -13.73 42.35
C ALA A 19 25.16 -13.11 43.67
N LEU A 20 24.36 -13.23 44.73
CA LEU A 20 24.68 -12.74 46.08
C LEU A 20 25.38 -13.78 46.98
N GLY A 21 25.52 -15.03 46.51
CA GLY A 21 26.10 -16.12 47.29
C GLY A 21 25.24 -16.52 48.51
N LEU A 22 23.94 -16.26 48.43
CA LEU A 22 23.00 -16.50 49.54
C LEU A 22 22.01 -17.63 49.16
N GLY A 23 21.44 -18.27 50.17
CA GLY A 23 20.31 -19.17 49.97
C GLY A 23 19.03 -18.37 49.61
N VAL A 24 18.14 -18.92 48.76
CA VAL A 24 16.87 -18.25 48.41
C VAL A 24 16.03 -17.96 49.67
N LEU A 25 16.08 -18.81 50.69
CA LEU A 25 15.40 -18.61 51.97
C LEU A 25 16.03 -17.47 52.79
N ASP A 26 17.35 -17.30 52.74
CA ASP A 26 18.05 -16.21 53.43
C ASP A 26 17.75 -14.87 52.76
N LEU A 27 17.68 -14.87 51.43
CA LEU A 27 17.26 -13.71 50.66
C LEU A 27 15.83 -13.27 51.01
N LEU A 28 14.91 -14.22 51.21
CA LEU A 28 13.52 -13.94 51.59
C LEU A 28 13.37 -13.53 53.06
N ARG A 29 14.25 -14.01 53.95
CA ARG A 29 14.23 -13.64 55.36
C ARG A 29 14.97 -12.36 55.68
N GLY A 30 15.83 -11.91 54.76
CA GLY A 30 16.67 -10.73 54.98
C GLY A 30 17.78 -10.96 56.03
N GLU A 31 18.13 -12.19 56.34
CA GLU A 31 19.13 -12.58 57.32
C GLU A 31 20.30 -13.32 56.64
N GLN A 32 21.54 -12.90 56.90
CA GLN A 32 22.73 -13.65 56.53
C GLN A 32 23.00 -14.76 57.52
N GLY A 33 22.39 -15.90 57.33
CA GLY A 33 22.66 -17.09 58.12
C GLY A 33 23.33 -18.17 57.29
N THR A 34 24.25 -18.92 57.91
CA THR A 34 24.78 -20.17 57.37
C THR A 34 23.66 -21.23 57.42
N VAL A 35 22.79 -21.19 56.41
CA VAL A 35 21.72 -22.18 56.31
C VAL A 35 22.20 -23.35 55.47
N PRO A 36 21.95 -24.58 55.88
CA PRO A 36 22.22 -25.76 55.08
C PRO A 36 21.48 -25.64 53.74
N GLU A 37 22.13 -26.07 52.68
CA GLU A 37 21.65 -26.04 51.32
C GLU A 37 20.17 -26.43 51.23
N PRO A 38 19.30 -25.61 50.64
CA PRO A 38 17.87 -25.90 50.63
C PRO A 38 17.61 -27.27 50.02
N GLU A 39 16.79 -28.06 50.73
CA GLU A 39 16.48 -29.42 50.32
C GLU A 39 16.07 -29.45 48.84
N PRO A 40 16.50 -30.46 48.06
CA PRO A 40 16.23 -30.58 46.63
C PRO A 40 14.74 -30.42 46.29
N THR A 41 13.88 -30.71 47.25
CA THR A 41 12.43 -30.56 47.15
C THR A 41 11.97 -29.11 46.95
N ILE A 42 12.60 -28.13 47.62
CA ILE A 42 12.22 -26.71 47.53
C ILE A 42 12.68 -26.14 46.18
N ARG A 43 13.89 -26.47 45.74
CA ARG A 43 14.37 -26.07 44.39
C ARG A 43 13.49 -26.63 43.26
N GLN A 44 13.08 -27.89 43.39
CA GLN A 44 12.16 -28.52 42.44
C GLN A 44 10.80 -27.85 42.42
N ALA A 45 10.25 -27.50 43.60
CA ALA A 45 8.96 -26.81 43.70
C ALA A 45 9.00 -25.41 43.06
N LEU A 46 10.05 -24.63 43.31
CA LEU A 46 10.24 -23.30 42.68
C LEU A 46 10.42 -23.40 41.17
N ALA A 47 11.20 -24.36 40.70
CA ALA A 47 11.37 -24.61 39.26
C ALA A 47 10.05 -25.04 38.59
N PHE A 48 9.24 -25.85 39.28
CA PHE A 48 7.93 -26.26 38.78
C PHE A 48 6.97 -25.08 38.67
N LEU A 49 6.89 -24.21 39.71
CA LEU A 49 6.06 -23.01 39.68
C LEU A 49 6.48 -22.02 38.61
N ALA A 50 7.78 -21.83 38.42
CA ALA A 50 8.32 -20.96 37.34
C ALA A 50 7.97 -21.49 35.94
N ARG A 51 8.06 -22.82 35.74
CA ARG A 51 7.66 -23.45 34.46
C ARG A 51 6.16 -23.30 34.21
N GLN A 52 5.35 -23.52 35.24
CA GLN A 52 3.89 -23.39 35.13
C GLN A 52 3.45 -21.95 34.84
N ALA A 53 4.09 -20.95 35.47
CA ALA A 53 3.86 -19.54 35.15
C ALA A 53 4.21 -19.21 33.70
N LYS A 54 5.36 -19.66 33.21
CA LYS A 54 5.82 -19.47 31.83
C LYS A 54 4.90 -20.11 30.81
N GLU A 55 4.39 -21.30 31.08
CA GLU A 55 3.44 -22.00 30.21
C GLU A 55 2.08 -21.30 30.14
N ARG A 56 1.57 -20.79 31.24
CA ARG A 56 0.32 -20.02 31.29
C ARG A 56 0.44 -18.72 30.48
N THR A 57 1.55 -18.03 30.62
CA THR A 57 1.83 -16.80 29.86
C THR A 57 1.96 -17.10 28.36
N ARG A 58 2.73 -18.12 27.98
CA ARG A 58 2.88 -18.54 26.59
C ARG A 58 1.54 -18.93 25.95
N ARG A 59 0.69 -19.63 26.66
CA ARG A 59 -0.65 -20.03 26.17
C ARG A 59 -1.56 -18.82 25.96
N LYS A 60 -1.53 -17.82 26.85
CA LYS A 60 -2.28 -16.57 26.67
C LYS A 60 -1.78 -15.80 25.46
N TRP A 61 -0.47 -15.66 25.30
CA TRP A 61 0.12 -15.00 24.15
C TRP A 61 -0.19 -15.71 22.83
N SER A 62 -0.19 -17.04 22.78
CA SER A 62 -0.56 -17.79 21.59
C SER A 62 -2.05 -17.61 21.23
N GLN A 63 -2.93 -17.51 22.22
CA GLN A 63 -4.36 -17.24 21.99
C GLN A 63 -4.59 -15.82 21.47
N VAL A 64 -3.91 -14.81 22.03
CA VAL A 64 -3.97 -13.42 21.57
C VAL A 64 -3.44 -13.34 20.14
N LEU A 65 -2.27 -13.91 19.87
CA LEU A 65 -1.67 -13.91 18.53
C LEU A 65 -2.56 -14.64 17.51
N GLY A 66 -3.11 -15.80 17.88
CA GLY A 66 -4.06 -16.53 17.02
C GLY A 66 -5.34 -15.74 16.76
N GLY A 67 -5.88 -15.07 17.77
CA GLY A 67 -7.05 -14.20 17.61
C GLY A 67 -6.80 -13.00 16.71
N THR A 68 -5.66 -12.34 16.86
CA THR A 68 -5.29 -11.21 15.98
C THR A 68 -5.07 -11.66 14.55
N CYS A 69 -4.39 -12.77 14.32
CA CYS A 69 -4.24 -13.34 12.96
C CYS A 69 -5.59 -13.69 12.34
N ALA A 70 -6.51 -14.28 13.09
CA ALA A 70 -7.83 -14.62 12.59
C ALA A 70 -8.64 -13.36 12.20
N LEU A 71 -8.57 -12.29 12.99
CA LEU A 71 -9.22 -11.01 12.69
C LEU A 71 -8.63 -10.35 11.44
N LEU A 72 -7.30 -10.37 11.29
CA LEU A 72 -6.64 -9.84 10.09
C LEU A 72 -7.03 -10.63 8.84
N MET A 73 -7.08 -11.96 8.92
CA MET A 73 -7.54 -12.81 7.83
C MET A 73 -9.00 -12.53 7.46
N ALA A 74 -9.89 -12.41 8.45
CA ALA A 74 -11.28 -12.06 8.23
C ALA A 74 -11.43 -10.69 7.57
N GLY A 75 -10.67 -9.69 8.02
CA GLY A 75 -10.61 -8.36 7.41
C GLY A 75 -10.13 -8.39 5.97
N PHE A 76 -9.09 -9.17 5.69
CA PHE A 76 -8.58 -9.36 4.32
C PHE A 76 -9.62 -10.03 3.40
N VAL A 77 -10.30 -11.07 3.88
CA VAL A 77 -11.35 -11.74 3.11
C VAL A 77 -12.52 -10.79 2.85
N LEU A 78 -12.95 -10.04 3.86
CA LEU A 78 -13.99 -9.03 3.69
C LEU A 78 -13.59 -7.96 2.67
N PHE A 79 -12.36 -7.45 2.76
CA PHE A 79 -11.81 -6.50 1.79
C PHE A 79 -11.86 -7.07 0.36
N ALA A 80 -11.41 -8.30 0.16
CA ALA A 80 -11.42 -8.96 -1.14
C ALA A 80 -12.86 -9.14 -1.69
N ILE A 81 -13.83 -9.42 -0.83
CA ILE A 81 -15.24 -9.51 -1.22
C ILE A 81 -15.78 -8.14 -1.65
N LEU A 82 -15.49 -7.08 -0.90
CA LEU A 82 -15.94 -5.72 -1.21
C LEU A 82 -15.28 -5.20 -2.51
N ASP A 83 -14.00 -5.49 -2.71
CA ASP A 83 -13.28 -5.15 -3.94
C ASP A 83 -13.92 -5.85 -5.15
N ARG A 84 -14.22 -7.15 -5.03
CA ARG A 84 -14.88 -7.91 -6.08
C ARG A 84 -16.32 -7.47 -6.33
N ALA A 85 -17.01 -6.95 -5.32
CA ALA A 85 -18.35 -6.39 -5.43
C ALA A 85 -18.37 -4.99 -6.06
N GLY A 86 -17.22 -4.41 -6.40
CA GLY A 86 -17.13 -3.10 -7.03
C GLY A 86 -17.41 -1.92 -6.08
N VAL A 87 -17.39 -2.13 -4.75
CA VAL A 87 -17.65 -1.06 -3.77
C VAL A 87 -16.66 0.08 -3.87
N PHE A 88 -15.46 -0.20 -4.39
CA PHE A 88 -14.37 0.77 -4.57
C PHE A 88 -14.29 1.33 -6.00
N LEU A 89 -15.34 1.15 -6.82
CA LEU A 89 -15.44 1.74 -8.15
C LEU A 89 -16.26 3.02 -8.07
N GLN A 90 -15.73 4.08 -8.65
CA GLN A 90 -16.44 5.34 -8.85
C GLN A 90 -16.71 5.53 -10.33
N GLU A 91 -17.95 5.70 -10.70
CA GLU A 91 -18.33 6.03 -12.07
C GLU A 91 -17.97 7.48 -12.39
N ILE A 92 -17.36 7.68 -13.56
CA ILE A 92 -16.99 8.98 -14.08
C ILE A 92 -17.54 9.09 -15.51
N SER A 93 -18.20 10.21 -15.78
CA SER A 93 -18.65 10.58 -17.13
C SER A 93 -18.39 12.06 -17.32
N LEU A 94 -17.43 12.40 -18.18
CA LEU A 94 -17.02 13.78 -18.48
C LEU A 94 -16.58 13.96 -19.93
N GLU A 95 -16.70 15.19 -20.37
CA GLU A 95 -16.12 15.66 -21.64
C GLU A 95 -15.03 16.69 -21.32
N VAL A 96 -13.83 16.44 -21.77
CA VAL A 96 -12.66 17.28 -21.50
C VAL A 96 -12.16 17.88 -22.80
N PRO A 97 -12.12 19.22 -22.94
CA PRO A 97 -11.50 19.87 -24.10
C PRO A 97 -10.00 19.64 -24.06
N ALA A 98 -9.43 19.35 -25.22
CA ALA A 98 -8.00 19.14 -25.40
C ALA A 98 -7.54 19.76 -26.72
N THR A 99 -6.25 20.07 -26.80
CA THR A 99 -5.63 20.60 -28.00
C THR A 99 -4.77 19.51 -28.64
N VAL A 100 -4.86 19.44 -29.96
CA VAL A 100 -4.07 18.52 -30.78
C VAL A 100 -2.86 19.27 -31.32
N TYR A 101 -1.69 18.68 -31.19
CA TYR A 101 -0.44 19.18 -31.72
C TYR A 101 0.17 18.16 -32.69
N SER A 102 0.81 18.65 -33.72
CA SER A 102 1.59 17.82 -34.64
C SER A 102 2.84 17.24 -33.95
N ALA A 103 3.49 16.29 -34.59
CA ALA A 103 4.75 15.72 -34.13
C ALA A 103 5.86 16.77 -33.91
N GLU A 104 5.76 17.92 -34.57
CA GLU A 104 6.68 19.06 -34.42
C GLU A 104 6.27 20.01 -33.28
N GLY A 105 5.19 19.73 -32.58
CA GLY A 105 4.70 20.57 -31.47
C GLY A 105 3.91 21.80 -31.91
N VAL A 106 3.43 21.83 -33.16
CA VAL A 106 2.60 22.91 -33.68
C VAL A 106 1.13 22.56 -33.44
N SER A 107 0.35 23.52 -32.91
CA SER A 107 -1.08 23.34 -32.71
C SER A 107 -1.79 23.04 -34.01
N ALA A 108 -2.49 21.92 -34.09
CA ALA A 108 -3.21 21.44 -35.27
C ALA A 108 -4.73 21.65 -35.15
N GLY A 109 -5.24 21.88 -33.92
CA GLY A 109 -6.66 22.09 -33.68
C GLY A 109 -7.06 21.79 -32.25
N GLU A 110 -8.34 21.93 -32.00
CA GLU A 110 -8.97 21.56 -30.72
C GLU A 110 -9.80 20.27 -30.91
N THR A 111 -9.82 19.45 -29.90
CA THR A 111 -10.62 18.23 -29.86
C THR A 111 -11.32 18.10 -28.50
N THR A 112 -12.26 17.19 -28.41
CA THR A 112 -12.90 16.82 -27.15
C THR A 112 -12.65 15.36 -26.87
N VAL A 113 -12.28 15.06 -25.63
CA VAL A 113 -12.10 13.70 -25.14
C VAL A 113 -13.27 13.35 -24.23
N ALA A 114 -14.08 12.40 -24.67
CA ALA A 114 -15.16 11.86 -23.87
C ALA A 114 -14.64 10.70 -23.01
N ILE A 115 -14.86 10.82 -21.71
CA ILE A 115 -14.40 9.86 -20.73
C ILE A 115 -15.62 9.31 -20.01
N ASP A 116 -15.89 8.01 -20.16
CA ASP A 116 -17.02 7.33 -19.54
C ASP A 116 -16.58 5.96 -19.03
N GLY A 117 -16.70 5.75 -17.74
CA GLY A 117 -16.28 4.48 -17.14
C GLY A 117 -16.17 4.53 -15.64
N SER A 118 -15.35 3.63 -15.10
CA SER A 118 -15.16 3.49 -13.66
C SER A 118 -13.69 3.64 -13.26
N VAL A 119 -13.47 4.37 -12.17
CA VAL A 119 -12.15 4.50 -11.53
C VAL A 119 -12.14 3.68 -10.26
N LYS A 120 -11.14 2.84 -10.11
CA LYS A 120 -10.87 2.13 -8.87
C LYS A 120 -10.11 3.05 -7.92
N ILE A 121 -10.74 3.40 -6.79
CA ILE A 121 -10.20 4.37 -5.83
C ILE A 121 -9.32 3.75 -4.75
N LEU A 122 -9.36 2.43 -4.58
CA LEU A 122 -8.59 1.73 -3.56
C LEU A 122 -7.84 0.53 -4.15
N GLY A 123 -6.60 0.32 -3.70
CA GLY A 123 -5.72 -0.73 -4.24
C GLY A 123 -4.95 -0.24 -5.47
N ASP A 124 -4.92 -1.06 -6.52
CA ASP A 124 -4.31 -0.67 -7.80
C ASP A 124 -5.24 0.33 -8.49
N ARG A 125 -4.88 1.61 -8.41
CA ARG A 125 -5.65 2.67 -9.03
C ARG A 125 -5.66 2.49 -10.55
N SER A 126 -6.85 2.34 -11.10
CA SER A 126 -7.03 2.14 -12.52
C SER A 126 -8.37 2.70 -12.97
N PHE A 127 -8.42 3.13 -14.21
CA PHE A 127 -9.65 3.46 -14.92
C PHE A 127 -9.91 2.37 -15.96
N GLU A 128 -11.15 1.99 -16.10
CA GLU A 128 -11.63 1.12 -17.15
C GLU A 128 -12.92 1.67 -17.72
N GLY A 129 -12.95 1.87 -19.04
CA GLY A 129 -14.11 2.46 -19.72
C GLY A 129 -13.79 2.94 -21.12
N GLN A 130 -14.46 3.97 -21.54
CA GLN A 130 -14.19 4.68 -22.79
C GLN A 130 -13.34 5.93 -22.50
N PHE A 131 -12.26 6.07 -23.26
CA PHE A 131 -11.47 7.30 -23.35
C PHE A 131 -11.41 7.66 -24.84
N ALA A 132 -12.52 8.28 -25.29
CA ALA A 132 -12.78 8.50 -26.69
C ALA A 132 -12.25 9.86 -27.13
N ILE A 133 -11.27 9.84 -28.02
CA ILE A 133 -10.69 11.03 -28.63
C ILE A 133 -11.41 11.27 -29.95
N HIS A 134 -12.11 12.39 -30.09
CA HIS A 134 -12.98 12.65 -31.25
C HIS A 134 -12.24 12.55 -32.58
N GLU A 135 -10.99 12.96 -32.64
CA GLU A 135 -10.15 12.92 -33.87
C GLU A 135 -9.62 11.50 -34.20
N VAL A 136 -9.75 10.53 -33.26
CA VAL A 136 -9.16 9.21 -33.41
C VAL A 136 -10.24 8.13 -33.34
N GLU A 137 -10.80 7.79 -34.51
CA GLU A 137 -11.92 6.84 -34.63
C GLU A 137 -11.68 5.50 -33.91
N THR A 138 -10.45 5.02 -33.90
CA THR A 138 -10.11 3.74 -33.24
C THR A 138 -10.33 3.73 -31.74
N THR A 139 -10.45 4.89 -31.08
CA THR A 139 -10.62 5.01 -29.63
C THR A 139 -12.07 4.82 -29.17
N TYR A 140 -13.04 4.99 -30.07
CA TYR A 140 -14.48 4.89 -29.76
C TYR A 140 -15.23 3.86 -30.61
N ARG A 141 -14.52 2.97 -31.29
CA ARG A 141 -15.15 1.82 -31.96
C ARG A 141 -15.87 0.94 -30.96
N GLU A 142 -16.97 0.35 -31.42
CA GLU A 142 -17.73 -0.61 -30.63
C GLU A 142 -16.83 -1.77 -30.12
N GLY A 143 -16.90 -2.02 -28.83
CA GLY A 143 -16.11 -3.05 -28.17
C GLY A 143 -14.69 -2.65 -27.81
N VAL A 144 -14.28 -1.39 -28.07
CA VAL A 144 -12.99 -0.87 -27.63
C VAL A 144 -13.11 -0.24 -26.23
N HIS A 145 -12.27 -0.68 -25.32
CA HIS A 145 -12.18 -0.15 -23.96
C HIS A 145 -10.78 0.40 -23.71
N ALA A 146 -10.72 1.55 -23.05
CA ALA A 146 -9.50 2.13 -22.54
C ALA A 146 -9.25 1.60 -21.12
N ASN A 147 -8.00 1.31 -20.83
CA ASN A 147 -7.56 1.01 -19.49
C ASN A 147 -6.39 1.92 -19.16
N ILE A 148 -6.52 2.68 -18.08
CA ILE A 148 -5.49 3.57 -17.59
C ILE A 148 -5.03 3.05 -16.23
N ARG A 149 -3.73 2.94 -16.07
CA ARG A 149 -3.10 2.60 -14.79
C ARG A 149 -2.25 3.76 -14.34
N TRP A 150 -2.57 4.26 -13.16
CA TRP A 150 -1.68 5.20 -12.48
C TRP A 150 -0.58 4.38 -11.81
N ASP A 151 0.61 4.36 -12.41
CA ASP A 151 1.75 3.67 -11.81
C ASP A 151 2.23 4.47 -10.63
N ALA A 152 1.65 4.12 -9.55
CA ALA A 152 1.81 4.90 -8.38
C ALA A 152 3.10 4.52 -7.74
N MET A 153 3.76 4.03 -7.31
CA MET A 153 4.62 3.95 -6.12
C MET A 153 6.00 3.34 -6.36
N TRP A 154 6.16 2.52 -7.37
CA TRP A 154 7.33 1.64 -7.39
C TRP A 154 8.36 1.91 -8.49
N THR A 155 7.96 2.50 -9.60
CA THR A 155 8.84 2.60 -10.77
C THR A 155 9.15 4.01 -11.22
N GLY A 156 8.45 5.04 -10.72
CA GLY A 156 8.56 6.41 -11.24
C GLY A 156 8.16 6.50 -12.72
N ALA A 157 7.50 5.46 -13.22
CA ALA A 157 7.10 5.34 -14.59
C ALA A 157 5.88 6.22 -14.91
N GLN A 158 5.66 6.42 -16.17
CA GLN A 158 4.54 7.13 -16.72
C GLN A 158 3.24 6.38 -16.44
N ASP A 159 2.12 7.13 -16.38
CA ASP A 159 0.80 6.53 -16.39
C ASP A 159 0.61 5.80 -17.72
N ILE A 160 0.04 4.62 -17.69
CA ILE A 160 -0.08 3.76 -18.86
C ILE A 160 -1.51 3.79 -19.34
N LEU A 161 -1.71 4.26 -20.58
CA LEU A 161 -2.97 4.14 -21.30
C LEU A 161 -2.84 3.10 -22.40
N PHE A 162 -3.74 2.16 -22.44
CA PHE A 162 -3.85 1.24 -23.54
C PHE A 162 -5.32 0.96 -23.89
N TYR A 163 -5.56 0.77 -25.19
CA TYR A 163 -6.88 0.44 -25.72
C TYR A 163 -6.95 -1.06 -26.02
N ARG A 164 -8.07 -1.67 -25.68
CA ARG A 164 -8.35 -3.07 -25.92
C ARG A 164 -9.64 -3.25 -26.70
N ALA A 165 -9.61 -4.15 -27.70
CA ALA A 165 -10.79 -4.75 -28.28
C ALA A 165 -10.66 -6.27 -28.09
N GLY A 166 -11.42 -6.79 -27.13
CA GLY A 166 -11.23 -8.18 -26.69
C GLY A 166 -9.88 -8.37 -25.98
N GLU A 167 -9.07 -9.30 -26.49
CA GLU A 167 -7.74 -9.58 -25.94
C GLU A 167 -6.62 -8.77 -26.60
N PHE A 168 -6.91 -8.01 -27.65
CA PHE A 168 -5.90 -7.32 -28.45
C PHE A 168 -5.83 -5.84 -28.14
N CYS A 169 -4.63 -5.28 -28.13
CA CYS A 169 -4.40 -3.84 -28.11
C CYS A 169 -4.68 -3.27 -29.51
N THR A 170 -5.54 -2.28 -29.62
CA THR A 170 -6.02 -1.77 -30.91
C THR A 170 -5.38 -0.47 -31.33
N LEU A 171 -4.85 0.30 -30.39
CA LEU A 171 -4.17 1.56 -30.63
C LEU A 171 -2.99 1.66 -29.68
N GLY A 172 -1.82 1.91 -30.24
CA GLY A 172 -0.62 2.24 -29.49
C GLY A 172 -0.62 3.69 -29.04
N VAL A 173 -0.55 3.92 -27.76
CA VAL A 173 -0.15 5.19 -27.20
C VAL A 173 1.35 5.10 -26.94
N GLU A 174 2.15 5.89 -27.68
CA GLU A 174 3.60 5.85 -27.51
C GLU A 174 3.97 6.24 -26.07
N ARG A 175 3.31 7.28 -25.56
CA ARG A 175 3.61 7.86 -24.26
C ARG A 175 2.39 8.53 -23.65
N MET A 176 2.16 8.27 -22.39
CA MET A 176 1.30 9.09 -21.55
C MET A 176 2.19 9.76 -20.50
N LEU A 177 2.15 11.07 -20.43
CA LEU A 177 3.00 11.83 -19.52
C LEU A 177 2.39 11.90 -18.13
N TYR A 178 1.14 12.24 -18.07
CA TYR A 178 0.41 12.46 -16.84
C TYR A 178 -1.09 12.44 -17.08
N ILE A 179 -1.83 11.88 -16.16
CA ILE A 179 -3.27 12.04 -16.11
C ILE A 179 -3.69 12.20 -14.63
N THR A 180 -4.47 13.24 -14.34
CA THR A 180 -4.99 13.47 -13.01
C THR A 180 -6.01 12.41 -12.61
N GLU A 181 -6.13 12.12 -11.32
CA GLU A 181 -7.11 11.16 -10.80
C GLU A 181 -8.56 11.55 -11.10
N ASN A 182 -8.84 12.85 -11.25
CA ASN A 182 -10.12 13.38 -11.67
C ASN A 182 -10.32 13.39 -13.19
N MET A 183 -9.36 12.90 -13.95
CA MET A 183 -9.36 12.79 -15.43
C MET A 183 -9.47 14.13 -16.19
N GLN A 184 -9.31 15.26 -15.52
CA GLN A 184 -9.50 16.59 -16.14
C GLN A 184 -8.23 17.16 -16.78
N SER A 185 -7.07 16.66 -16.40
CA SER A 185 -5.80 17.10 -16.99
C SER A 185 -4.96 15.90 -17.41
N PHE A 186 -4.54 15.92 -18.66
CA PHE A 186 -3.71 14.86 -19.22
C PHE A 186 -2.86 15.36 -20.38
N GLY A 187 -1.83 14.59 -20.69
CA GLY A 187 -1.03 14.73 -21.90
C GLY A 187 -0.59 13.37 -22.42
N LEU A 188 -0.86 13.10 -23.68
CA LEU A 188 -0.49 11.84 -24.32
C LEU A 188 0.13 12.09 -25.70
N ARG A 189 0.99 11.17 -26.12
CA ARG A 189 1.54 11.13 -27.47
C ARG A 189 1.19 9.80 -28.11
N LEU A 190 0.63 9.87 -29.31
CA LEU A 190 0.33 8.70 -30.13
C LEU A 190 1.58 8.21 -30.85
N GLU A 191 1.52 6.99 -31.38
CA GLU A 191 2.64 6.37 -32.12
C GLU A 191 3.00 7.13 -33.43
N ASP A 192 2.05 7.84 -34.03
CA ASP A 192 2.27 8.70 -35.19
C ASP A 192 2.96 10.03 -34.85
N GLY A 193 3.21 10.27 -33.57
CA GLY A 193 3.82 11.50 -33.05
C GLY A 193 2.82 12.59 -32.69
N THR A 194 1.53 12.43 -32.97
CA THR A 194 0.48 13.39 -32.60
C THR A 194 0.40 13.50 -31.07
N ILE A 195 0.33 14.73 -30.56
CA ILE A 195 0.22 15.01 -29.13
C ILE A 195 -1.18 15.56 -28.87
N ILE A 196 -1.84 15.01 -27.84
CA ILE A 196 -3.16 15.45 -27.39
C ILE A 196 -3.03 15.79 -25.92
N THR A 197 -3.36 17.01 -25.56
CA THR A 197 -3.18 17.49 -24.19
C THR A 197 -4.19 18.56 -23.81
N THR A 198 -4.47 18.61 -22.52
CA THR A 198 -5.30 19.67 -21.91
C THR A 198 -4.49 20.92 -21.53
N ASP A 199 -3.15 20.81 -21.46
CA ASP A 199 -2.26 21.90 -21.06
C ASP A 199 -1.04 21.94 -21.98
N GLU A 200 -0.77 23.12 -22.56
CA GLU A 200 0.37 23.36 -23.47
C GLU A 200 1.71 23.05 -22.79
N ALA A 201 1.80 23.17 -21.47
CA ALA A 201 3.01 22.86 -20.72
C ALA A 201 3.48 21.40 -20.87
N TYR A 202 2.60 20.49 -21.26
CA TYR A 202 2.96 19.08 -21.52
C TYR A 202 3.61 18.86 -22.87
N VAL A 203 3.44 19.74 -23.85
CA VAL A 203 3.95 19.57 -25.21
C VAL A 203 5.47 19.38 -25.24
N PRO A 204 6.30 20.30 -24.69
CA PRO A 204 7.75 20.15 -24.72
C PRO A 204 8.23 18.90 -23.98
N LEU A 205 7.48 18.46 -22.98
CA LEU A 205 7.79 17.29 -22.18
C LEU A 205 7.53 16.00 -22.97
N LEU A 206 6.40 15.92 -23.66
CA LEU A 206 6.07 14.80 -24.53
C LEU A 206 7.01 14.68 -25.73
N MET A 207 7.58 15.81 -26.18
CA MET A 207 8.56 15.84 -27.26
C MET A 207 9.97 15.45 -26.81
N SER A 208 10.40 15.89 -25.61
CA SER A 208 11.79 15.77 -25.16
C SER A 208 12.23 14.38 -24.73
N GLY A 209 11.31 13.49 -24.42
CA GLY A 209 11.64 12.16 -23.92
C GLY A 209 12.14 12.09 -22.46
N TYR A 210 12.25 13.23 -21.77
CA TYR A 210 12.69 13.29 -20.38
C TYR A 210 11.50 13.29 -19.40
N TYR A 211 11.15 12.13 -18.83
CA TYR A 211 9.90 11.93 -18.08
C TYR A 211 10.07 11.86 -16.57
N TYR A 212 11.30 11.70 -16.09
CA TYR A 212 11.53 11.34 -14.69
C TYR A 212 11.40 12.46 -13.66
N SER A 213 11.27 13.72 -14.07
CA SER A 213 11.37 14.85 -13.13
C SER A 213 10.10 15.69 -12.95
N ILE A 214 8.97 15.27 -13.48
CA ILE A 214 7.81 16.19 -13.63
C ILE A 214 6.72 15.98 -12.57
N ARG A 215 6.57 14.80 -12.01
CA ARG A 215 5.57 14.54 -10.94
C ARG A 215 5.61 15.52 -9.76
N PRO A 216 6.78 15.98 -9.27
CA PRO A 216 6.79 16.89 -8.12
C PRO A 216 6.33 18.32 -8.42
N ILE A 217 6.36 18.74 -9.69
CA ILE A 217 6.06 20.14 -10.06
C ILE A 217 4.56 20.41 -10.08
N PHE A 218 3.75 19.42 -10.42
CA PHE A 218 2.30 19.57 -10.59
C PHE A 218 1.46 19.01 -9.42
N SER A 219 2.06 18.26 -8.50
CA SER A 219 1.34 17.67 -7.35
C SER A 219 0.97 18.67 -6.23
N ASN A 220 1.37 19.94 -6.34
CA ASN A 220 1.16 20.96 -5.30
C ASN A 220 0.09 22.02 -5.66
N GLN A 221 -0.76 21.77 -6.62
CA GLN A 221 -1.92 22.63 -6.88
C GLN A 221 -3.22 21.90 -6.51
N PHE A 222 -3.43 21.77 -5.20
CA PHE A 222 -4.73 21.54 -4.59
C PHE A 222 -4.88 22.45 -3.38
#